data_970f4c51fba50c5cd3d671ce54ed77dd
#
_entry.id   970f4c51fba50c5cd3d671ce54ed77dd
#
_cell.length_a   1.000
_cell.length_b   1.000
_cell.length_c   1.000
_cell.angle_alpha   90.00
_cell.angle_beta   90.00
_cell.angle_gamma   90.00
#
_symmetry.space_group_name_H-M   'P 1'
#
loop_
_entity.id
_entity.type
_entity.pdbx_description
1 polymer ?
#
loop_
_entity_poly.entity_id
_entity_poly.type
_entity_poly.pdbx_seq_one_letter_code
_entity_poly.pdbx_strand_id
1 'polypeptide(L)'
;QTRGRVMFGVGPGQLIADAYMMGVNPADLRRRMNESLAALVKLLHGETVNMQTDWFTLREARMHILPYQSPTVEMAVASAISPTGARAAGEFGIGMLSVAASSPEGFKALANSWQICEEKAAEHGQTVSRDNWRVVFPLHIAETREQARKDLEYGLMDMFNYFHKFGGDLFP
;
A
#
# COMPACT_ATOMS: atom_id res chain seq x y z
N GLN A 1 1.09 19.77 12.21
CA GLN A 1 1.24 20.66 11.04
C GLN A 1 0.10 20.47 10.04
N THR A 2 -0.28 19.21 9.71
CA THR A 2 -1.29 18.92 8.69
C THR A 2 -2.73 19.05 9.18
N ARG A 3 -2.97 19.09 10.48
CA ARG A 3 -4.30 19.09 11.11
C ARG A 3 -5.18 17.93 10.61
N GLY A 4 -4.60 16.72 10.56
CA GLY A 4 -5.32 15.52 10.12
C GLY A 4 -5.42 15.32 8.60
N ARG A 5 -4.76 16.13 7.79
CA ARG A 5 -4.75 15.97 6.33
C ARG A 5 -3.55 15.15 5.86
N VAL A 6 -3.35 13.97 6.44
CA VAL A 6 -2.30 13.04 6.05
C VAL A 6 -2.83 11.61 6.05
N MET A 7 -2.38 10.84 5.10
CA MET A 7 -2.56 9.41 5.02
C MET A 7 -1.18 8.75 4.87
N PHE A 8 -0.92 7.68 5.61
CA PHE A 8 0.27 6.87 5.42
C PHE A 8 0.01 5.76 4.41
N GLY A 9 0.69 5.83 3.26
CA GLY A 9 0.80 4.71 2.35
C GLY A 9 1.88 3.75 2.81
N VAL A 10 1.57 2.47 2.91
CA VAL A 10 2.51 1.43 3.28
C VAL A 10 2.59 0.35 2.20
N GLY A 11 3.77 -0.23 2.03
CA GLY A 11 3.99 -1.29 1.06
C GLY A 11 5.33 -1.99 1.30
N PRO A 12 5.50 -3.21 0.79
CA PRO A 12 6.73 -3.97 1.02
C PRO A 12 7.94 -3.44 0.25
N GLY A 13 7.73 -2.49 -0.65
CA GLY A 13 8.71 -2.19 -1.69
C GLY A 13 8.63 -3.22 -2.84
N GLN A 14 8.89 -2.80 -4.05
CA GLN A 14 8.70 -3.65 -5.23
C GLN A 14 9.91 -3.67 -6.17
N LEU A 15 10.73 -2.63 -6.14
CA LEU A 15 11.91 -2.57 -6.99
C LEU A 15 13.04 -3.39 -6.38
N ILE A 16 13.46 -4.43 -7.07
CA ILE A 16 14.57 -5.29 -6.64
C ILE A 16 15.87 -4.49 -6.49
N ALA A 17 16.07 -3.49 -7.36
CA ALA A 17 17.21 -2.59 -7.30
C ALA A 17 17.27 -1.80 -5.99
N ASP A 18 16.12 -1.32 -5.51
CA ASP A 18 16.04 -0.58 -4.23
C ASP A 18 16.38 -1.49 -3.05
N ALA A 19 15.82 -2.71 -3.06
CA ALA A 19 16.13 -3.70 -2.03
C ALA A 19 17.63 -4.04 -2.00
N TYR A 20 18.23 -4.19 -3.18
CA TYR A 20 19.67 -4.43 -3.31
C TYR A 20 20.50 -3.27 -2.75
N MET A 21 20.17 -2.03 -3.14
CA MET A 21 20.87 -0.83 -2.65
C MET A 21 20.76 -0.66 -1.14
N MET A 22 19.65 -1.08 -0.55
CA MET A 22 19.42 -1.03 0.89
C MET A 22 19.97 -2.26 1.64
N GLY A 23 20.57 -3.22 0.95
CA GLY A 23 21.10 -4.44 1.55
C GLY A 23 20.00 -5.37 2.13
N VAL A 24 18.78 -5.30 1.58
CA VAL A 24 17.63 -6.09 2.02
C VAL A 24 17.36 -7.21 1.02
N ASN A 25 17.15 -8.43 1.52
CA ASN A 25 16.73 -9.53 0.67
C ASN A 25 15.27 -9.30 0.21
N PRO A 26 14.98 -9.25 -1.10
CA PRO A 26 13.61 -9.07 -1.61
C PRO A 26 12.60 -10.10 -1.08
N ALA A 27 13.03 -11.33 -0.77
CA ALA A 27 12.18 -12.36 -0.20
C ALA A 27 11.63 -12.00 1.18
N ASP A 28 12.32 -11.15 1.94
CA ASP A 28 11.93 -10.74 3.29
C ASP A 28 10.98 -9.54 3.32
N LEU A 29 10.85 -8.79 2.23
CA LEU A 29 10.14 -7.50 2.21
C LEU A 29 8.69 -7.61 2.70
N ARG A 30 7.95 -8.64 2.28
CA ARG A 30 6.54 -8.83 2.68
C ARG A 30 6.41 -9.19 4.16
N ARG A 31 7.28 -10.07 4.66
CA ARG A 31 7.32 -10.43 6.08
C ARG A 31 7.65 -9.20 6.93
N ARG A 32 8.70 -8.47 6.56
CA ARG A 32 9.10 -7.25 7.28
C ARG A 32 8.02 -6.17 7.27
N MET A 33 7.28 -6.03 6.17
CA MET A 33 6.13 -5.13 6.13
C MET A 33 5.07 -5.52 7.17
N ASN A 34 4.69 -6.79 7.24
CA ASN A 34 3.69 -7.25 8.20
C ASN A 34 4.16 -7.08 9.65
N GLU A 35 5.41 -7.40 9.95
CA GLU A 35 6.01 -7.16 11.26
C GLU A 35 6.03 -5.68 11.62
N SER A 36 6.36 -4.80 10.65
CA SER A 36 6.28 -3.35 10.84
C SER A 36 4.86 -2.87 11.11
N LEU A 37 3.89 -3.35 10.35
CA LEU A 37 2.48 -2.96 10.51
C LEU A 37 1.95 -3.38 11.88
N ALA A 38 2.29 -4.59 12.34
CA ALA A 38 1.90 -5.07 13.67
C ALA A 38 2.39 -4.16 14.80
N ALA A 39 3.56 -3.56 14.64
CA ALA A 39 4.09 -2.59 15.60
C ALA A 39 3.49 -1.19 15.40
N LEU A 40 3.46 -0.71 14.15
CA LEU A 40 3.05 0.66 13.81
C LEU A 40 1.58 0.93 14.15
N VAL A 41 0.68 0.01 13.84
CA VAL A 41 -0.75 0.17 14.13
C VAL A 41 -0.96 0.36 15.63
N LYS A 42 -0.34 -0.47 16.47
CA LYS A 42 -0.42 -0.36 17.93
C LYS A 42 0.16 0.96 18.44
N LEU A 43 1.37 1.31 17.98
CA LEU A 43 2.01 2.57 18.38
C LEU A 43 1.16 3.79 18.04
N LEU A 44 0.58 3.82 16.85
CA LEU A 44 -0.27 4.92 16.39
C LEU A 44 -1.59 5.01 17.15
N HIS A 45 -2.07 3.90 17.74
CA HIS A 45 -3.19 3.89 18.69
C HIS A 45 -2.80 4.25 20.13
N GLY A 46 -1.51 4.54 20.38
CA GLY A 46 -1.02 4.93 21.71
C GLY A 46 -0.68 3.75 22.62
N GLU A 47 -0.62 2.55 22.09
CA GLU A 47 -0.24 1.37 22.87
C GLU A 47 1.28 1.33 23.12
N THR A 48 1.66 0.67 24.22
CA THR A 48 3.06 0.31 24.48
C THR A 48 3.36 -1.02 23.81
N VAL A 49 4.43 -1.07 23.01
CA VAL A 49 4.78 -2.23 22.20
C VAL A 49 6.09 -2.85 22.69
N ASN A 50 6.04 -4.13 23.00
CA ASN A 50 7.21 -4.99 23.16
C ASN A 50 7.21 -6.01 22.01
N MET A 51 8.21 -5.97 21.15
CA MET A 51 8.28 -6.85 19.98
C MET A 51 9.74 -7.11 19.62
N GLN A 52 10.06 -8.34 19.30
CA GLN A 52 11.37 -8.75 18.82
C GLN A 52 11.23 -9.54 17.52
N THR A 53 11.99 -9.13 16.52
CA THR A 53 12.15 -9.83 15.24
C THR A 53 13.63 -10.08 14.98
N ASP A 54 13.98 -10.64 13.84
CA ASP A 54 15.38 -10.82 13.41
C ASP A 54 16.05 -9.50 12.96
N TRP A 55 15.28 -8.40 12.77
CA TRP A 55 15.80 -7.15 12.24
C TRP A 55 15.46 -5.90 13.05
N PHE A 56 14.57 -5.99 14.05
CA PHE A 56 14.37 -4.93 15.05
C PHE A 56 13.94 -5.49 16.41
N THR A 57 14.17 -4.71 17.46
CA THR A 57 13.66 -4.96 18.80
C THR A 57 13.03 -3.68 19.36
N LEU A 58 11.79 -3.78 19.82
CA LEU A 58 11.08 -2.74 20.56
C LEU A 58 10.94 -3.16 22.01
N ARG A 59 11.28 -2.27 22.95
CA ARG A 59 11.15 -2.48 24.39
C ARG A 59 10.39 -1.31 24.99
N GLU A 60 9.18 -1.57 25.47
CA GLU A 60 8.27 -0.55 26.01
C GLU A 60 8.13 0.69 25.09
N ALA A 61 8.20 0.42 23.77
CA ALA A 61 8.14 1.46 22.76
C ALA A 61 6.76 2.11 22.74
N ARG A 62 6.72 3.43 22.74
CA ARG A 62 5.47 4.21 22.72
C ARG A 62 5.66 5.53 21.99
N MET A 63 4.57 6.03 21.46
CA MET A 63 4.55 7.38 20.89
C MET A 63 4.51 8.41 22.00
N HIS A 64 5.38 9.43 21.96
CA HIS A 64 5.35 10.56 22.89
C HIS A 64 4.27 11.58 22.50
N ILE A 65 3.95 11.66 21.22
CA ILE A 65 2.90 12.54 20.68
C ILE A 65 2.02 11.69 19.77
N LEU A 66 0.75 11.57 20.12
CA LEU A 66 -0.21 10.82 19.31
C LEU A 66 -0.63 11.59 18.05
N PRO A 67 -1.14 10.89 17.03
CA PRO A 67 -1.73 11.51 15.86
C PRO A 67 -2.84 12.50 16.23
N TYR A 68 -2.96 13.55 15.43
CA TYR A 68 -4.05 14.53 15.60
C TYR A 68 -5.42 13.95 15.21
N GLN A 69 -5.43 12.99 14.28
CA GLN A 69 -6.63 12.29 13.82
C GLN A 69 -7.07 11.27 14.88
N SER A 70 -8.39 11.08 15.02
CA SER A 70 -8.98 10.08 15.89
C SER A 70 -9.72 9.02 15.03
N PRO A 71 -9.60 7.75 15.33
CA PRO A 71 -8.83 7.13 16.44
C PRO A 71 -7.32 7.13 16.18
N THR A 72 -6.86 7.28 14.94
CA THR A 72 -5.45 7.36 14.56
C THR A 72 -5.30 8.01 13.19
N VAL A 73 -4.06 8.15 12.69
CA VAL A 73 -3.82 8.60 11.31
C VAL A 73 -4.33 7.56 10.32
N GLU A 74 -4.93 8.01 9.24
CA GLU A 74 -5.36 7.13 8.16
C GLU A 74 -4.16 6.40 7.56
N MET A 75 -4.28 5.08 7.40
CA MET A 75 -3.28 4.24 6.74
C MET A 75 -3.91 3.49 5.58
N ALA A 76 -3.14 3.27 4.53
CA ALA A 76 -3.55 2.41 3.41
C ALA A 76 -2.37 1.56 2.93
N VAL A 77 -2.60 0.28 2.72
CA VAL A 77 -1.59 -0.65 2.21
C VAL A 77 -1.70 -0.81 0.70
N ALA A 78 -0.55 -0.78 0.02
CA ALA A 78 -0.49 -1.04 -1.41
C ALA A 78 -0.93 -2.48 -1.72
N SER A 79 -1.86 -2.62 -2.65
CA SER A 79 -2.38 -3.89 -3.14
C SER A 79 -2.31 -3.90 -4.67
N ALA A 80 -1.64 -4.90 -5.22
CA ALA A 80 -1.56 -5.12 -6.66
C ALA A 80 -2.42 -6.37 -7.02
N ILE A 81 -1.90 -7.25 -7.86
CA ILE A 81 -2.59 -8.48 -8.26
C ILE A 81 -2.53 -9.53 -7.15
N SER A 82 -1.42 -9.58 -6.41
CA SER A 82 -1.27 -10.56 -5.33
C SER A 82 -2.15 -10.23 -4.12
N PRO A 83 -2.65 -11.23 -3.39
CA PRO A 83 -3.55 -11.01 -2.25
C PRO A 83 -2.87 -10.42 -1.00
N THR A 84 -1.57 -10.19 -1.02
CA THR A 84 -0.79 -9.79 0.17
C THR A 84 -1.28 -8.46 0.76
N GLY A 85 -1.48 -7.44 -0.09
CA GLY A 85 -1.97 -6.14 0.37
C GLY A 85 -3.40 -6.22 0.92
N ALA A 86 -4.28 -6.95 0.23
CA ALA A 86 -5.65 -7.15 0.68
C ALA A 86 -5.74 -7.87 2.03
N ARG A 87 -4.90 -8.90 2.23
CA ARG A 87 -4.79 -9.59 3.53
C ARG A 87 -4.34 -8.65 4.64
N ALA A 88 -3.27 -7.88 4.40
CA ALA A 88 -2.78 -6.93 5.38
C ALA A 88 -3.81 -5.82 5.69
N ALA A 89 -4.53 -5.31 4.67
CA ALA A 89 -5.61 -4.34 4.90
C ALA A 89 -6.67 -4.88 5.87
N GLY A 90 -7.13 -6.11 5.65
CA GLY A 90 -8.10 -6.75 6.53
C GLY A 90 -7.54 -7.07 7.92
N GLU A 91 -6.37 -7.69 8.00
CA GLU A 91 -5.72 -8.08 9.25
C GLU A 91 -5.54 -6.89 10.21
N PHE A 92 -5.13 -5.74 9.67
CA PHE A 92 -4.84 -4.54 10.46
C PHE A 92 -5.97 -3.50 10.48
N GLY A 93 -7.10 -3.74 9.79
CA GLY A 93 -8.23 -2.80 9.75
C GLY A 93 -7.88 -1.47 9.08
N ILE A 94 -6.96 -1.46 8.12
CA ILE A 94 -6.50 -0.26 7.41
C ILE A 94 -7.04 -0.21 5.98
N GLY A 95 -6.93 0.96 5.33
CA GLY A 95 -7.36 1.15 3.96
C GLY A 95 -6.53 0.34 2.96
N MET A 96 -7.06 0.17 1.77
CA MET A 96 -6.39 -0.49 0.65
C MET A 96 -6.16 0.48 -0.50
N LEU A 97 -4.96 0.45 -1.09
CA LEU A 97 -4.58 1.24 -2.25
C LEU A 97 -4.25 0.28 -3.40
N SER A 98 -5.21 0.08 -4.32
CA SER A 98 -5.03 -0.79 -5.47
C SER A 98 -4.29 -0.08 -6.58
N VAL A 99 -3.07 -0.54 -6.90
CA VAL A 99 -2.13 0.14 -7.80
C VAL A 99 -1.99 -0.50 -9.18
N ALA A 100 -2.65 -1.63 -9.43
CA ALA A 100 -2.56 -2.38 -10.69
C ALA A 100 -3.86 -2.32 -11.53
N ALA A 101 -4.78 -1.41 -11.24
CA ALA A 101 -6.06 -1.31 -11.93
C ALA A 101 -5.95 -0.89 -13.41
N SER A 102 -4.76 -0.49 -13.85
CA SER A 102 -4.47 -0.15 -15.24
C SER A 102 -4.29 -1.38 -16.16
N SER A 103 -4.04 -2.55 -15.60
CA SER A 103 -3.97 -3.81 -16.37
C SER A 103 -5.29 -4.57 -16.30
N PRO A 104 -5.63 -5.38 -17.33
CA PRO A 104 -6.83 -6.21 -17.31
C PRO A 104 -6.86 -7.20 -16.13
N GLU A 105 -5.72 -7.78 -15.79
CA GLU A 105 -5.55 -8.71 -14.68
C GLU A 105 -5.72 -8.01 -13.33
N GLY A 106 -5.10 -6.84 -13.18
CA GLY A 106 -5.24 -6.02 -11.97
C GLY A 106 -6.67 -5.54 -11.77
N PHE A 107 -7.36 -5.14 -12.84
CA PHE A 107 -8.77 -4.76 -12.75
C PHE A 107 -9.67 -5.94 -12.34
N LYS A 108 -9.45 -7.12 -12.91
CA LYS A 108 -10.16 -8.35 -12.50
C LYS A 108 -9.89 -8.73 -11.05
N ALA A 109 -8.68 -8.46 -10.55
CA ALA A 109 -8.31 -8.78 -9.17
C ALA A 109 -9.02 -7.90 -8.13
N LEU A 110 -9.57 -6.75 -8.49
CA LEU A 110 -10.16 -5.80 -7.53
C LEU A 110 -11.26 -6.43 -6.66
N ALA A 111 -12.23 -7.12 -7.29
CA ALA A 111 -13.33 -7.74 -6.55
C ALA A 111 -12.83 -8.80 -5.57
N ASN A 112 -11.93 -9.68 -6.02
CA ASN A 112 -11.32 -10.70 -5.19
C ASN A 112 -10.46 -10.09 -4.06
N SER A 113 -9.73 -9.01 -4.32
CA SER A 113 -8.95 -8.31 -3.31
C SER A 113 -9.84 -7.74 -2.20
N TRP A 114 -11.01 -7.19 -2.57
CA TRP A 114 -11.95 -6.70 -1.57
C TRP A 114 -12.53 -7.84 -0.73
N GLN A 115 -12.93 -8.93 -1.34
CA GLN A 115 -13.44 -10.10 -0.63
C GLN A 115 -12.40 -10.63 0.39
N ILE A 116 -11.15 -10.79 -0.03
CA ILE A 116 -10.06 -11.22 0.85
C ILE A 116 -9.88 -10.25 2.02
N CYS A 117 -9.98 -8.94 1.76
CA CYS A 117 -9.88 -7.91 2.80
C CYS A 117 -11.00 -8.07 3.84
N GLU A 118 -12.25 -8.23 3.40
CA GLU A 118 -13.41 -8.45 4.29
C GLU A 118 -13.27 -9.74 5.11
N GLU A 119 -12.87 -10.84 4.47
CA GLU A 119 -12.65 -12.13 5.15
C GLU A 119 -11.59 -12.01 6.25
N LYS A 120 -10.45 -11.38 5.94
CA LYS A 120 -9.38 -11.18 6.90
C LYS A 120 -9.74 -10.20 8.01
N ALA A 121 -10.51 -9.17 7.72
CA ALA A 121 -11.03 -8.26 8.74
C ALA A 121 -11.92 -9.03 9.73
N ALA A 122 -12.83 -9.87 9.24
CA ALA A 122 -13.68 -10.68 10.10
C ALA A 122 -12.88 -11.68 10.97
N GLU A 123 -11.85 -12.34 10.40
CA GLU A 123 -10.97 -13.26 11.13
C GLU A 123 -10.22 -12.56 12.29
N HIS A 124 -9.86 -11.29 12.12
CA HIS A 124 -9.08 -10.52 13.10
C HIS A 124 -9.92 -9.53 13.93
N GLY A 125 -11.27 -9.60 13.82
CA GLY A 125 -12.17 -8.70 14.57
C GLY A 125 -12.05 -7.24 14.17
N GLN A 126 -11.62 -6.96 12.94
CA GLN A 126 -11.47 -5.62 12.38
C GLN A 126 -12.70 -5.20 11.57
N THR A 127 -12.82 -3.91 11.35
CA THR A 127 -13.83 -3.34 10.47
C THR A 127 -13.15 -2.63 9.31
N VAL A 128 -13.55 -2.92 8.09
CA VAL A 128 -13.06 -2.27 6.88
C VAL A 128 -14.21 -1.62 6.11
N SER A 129 -13.93 -0.50 5.43
CA SER A 129 -14.92 0.21 4.61
C SER A 129 -14.36 0.49 3.22
N ARG A 130 -15.22 0.39 2.22
CA ARG A 130 -14.87 0.80 0.84
C ARG A 130 -14.56 2.29 0.72
N ASP A 131 -14.99 3.11 1.66
CA ASP A 131 -14.66 4.53 1.70
C ASP A 131 -13.15 4.75 1.89
N ASN A 132 -12.45 3.76 2.49
CA ASN A 132 -11.01 3.74 2.69
C ASN A 132 -10.27 2.94 1.60
N TRP A 133 -10.98 2.52 0.54
CA TRP A 133 -10.37 1.84 -0.59
C TRP A 133 -10.14 2.81 -1.75
N ARG A 134 -8.91 2.95 -2.16
CA ARG A 134 -8.50 3.80 -3.28
C ARG A 134 -7.96 2.96 -4.42
N VAL A 135 -8.30 3.36 -5.63
CA VAL A 135 -7.84 2.73 -6.87
C VAL A 135 -6.98 3.73 -7.63
N VAL A 136 -5.79 3.33 -7.99
CA VAL A 136 -4.82 4.15 -8.72
C VAL A 136 -4.68 3.62 -10.14
N PHE A 137 -4.86 4.51 -11.10
CA PHE A 137 -4.60 4.23 -12.51
C PHE A 137 -4.26 5.53 -13.26
N PRO A 138 -3.51 5.47 -14.35
CA PRO A 138 -3.25 6.63 -15.19
C PRO A 138 -4.57 7.17 -15.75
N LEU A 139 -4.78 8.47 -15.64
CA LEU A 139 -5.95 9.16 -16.15
C LEU A 139 -5.53 10.47 -16.79
N HIS A 140 -6.05 10.75 -17.99
CA HIS A 140 -5.95 12.05 -18.64
C HIS A 140 -7.32 12.52 -19.06
N ILE A 141 -7.66 13.78 -18.78
CA ILE A 141 -8.93 14.41 -19.12
C ILE A 141 -8.66 15.54 -20.09
N ALA A 142 -9.34 15.53 -21.22
CA ALA A 142 -9.34 16.59 -22.22
C ALA A 142 -10.76 16.80 -22.76
N GLU A 143 -10.99 17.85 -23.55
CA GLU A 143 -12.31 18.14 -24.14
C GLU A 143 -12.77 17.04 -25.10
N THR A 144 -11.84 16.41 -25.82
CA THR A 144 -12.12 15.29 -26.72
C THR A 144 -11.13 14.14 -26.52
N ARG A 145 -11.53 12.94 -26.98
CA ARG A 145 -10.64 11.76 -26.96
C ARG A 145 -9.41 11.93 -27.85
N GLU A 146 -9.59 12.64 -28.96
CA GLU A 146 -8.51 12.95 -29.91
C GLU A 146 -7.46 13.84 -29.24
N GLN A 147 -7.94 14.88 -28.54
CA GLN A 147 -7.04 15.76 -27.78
C GLN A 147 -6.34 14.99 -26.67
N ALA A 148 -7.07 14.17 -25.91
CA ALA A 148 -6.47 13.34 -24.87
C ALA A 148 -5.36 12.42 -25.40
N ARG A 149 -5.56 11.79 -26.56
CA ARG A 149 -4.52 10.96 -27.20
C ARG A 149 -3.30 11.77 -27.61
N LYS A 150 -3.53 12.93 -28.23
CA LYS A 150 -2.44 13.82 -28.65
C LYS A 150 -1.63 14.32 -27.46
N ASP A 151 -2.28 14.66 -26.36
CA ASP A 151 -1.58 15.09 -25.14
C ASP A 151 -0.73 13.97 -24.54
N LEU A 152 -1.19 12.71 -24.66
CA LEU A 152 -0.47 11.54 -24.15
C LEU A 152 0.71 11.10 -25.03
N GLU A 153 0.79 11.56 -26.29
CA GLU A 153 1.98 11.32 -27.14
C GLU A 153 3.25 11.87 -26.49
N TYR A 154 3.11 12.94 -25.69
CA TYR A 154 4.20 13.46 -24.88
C TYR A 154 4.40 12.63 -23.62
N GLY A 155 5.38 11.74 -23.65
CA GLY A 155 5.93 11.11 -22.45
C GLY A 155 5.24 9.82 -21.97
N LEU A 156 4.07 9.42 -22.50
CA LEU A 156 3.42 8.18 -22.05
C LEU A 156 4.29 6.95 -22.34
N MET A 157 4.84 6.85 -23.54
CA MET A 157 5.72 5.75 -23.89
C MET A 157 7.04 5.78 -23.13
N ASP A 158 7.57 6.96 -22.86
CA ASP A 158 8.78 7.11 -22.07
C ASP A 158 8.55 6.65 -20.61
N MET A 159 7.39 6.96 -20.04
CA MET A 159 6.98 6.47 -18.74
C MET A 159 6.88 4.93 -18.71
N PHE A 160 6.23 4.31 -19.70
CA PHE A 160 6.13 2.85 -19.78
C PHE A 160 7.49 2.20 -19.98
N ASN A 161 8.34 2.75 -20.85
CA ASN A 161 9.70 2.26 -21.08
C ASN A 161 10.55 2.36 -19.80
N TYR A 162 10.40 3.43 -19.04
CA TYR A 162 11.06 3.59 -17.75
C TYR A 162 10.62 2.50 -16.76
N PHE A 163 9.33 2.30 -16.59
CA PHE A 163 8.80 1.27 -15.69
C PHE A 163 9.21 -0.13 -16.15
N HIS A 164 9.18 -0.42 -17.43
CA HIS A 164 9.63 -1.70 -17.96
C HIS A 164 11.13 -1.94 -17.67
N LYS A 165 11.95 -0.93 -17.85
CA LYS A 165 13.40 -1.01 -17.59
C LYS A 165 13.73 -1.23 -16.10
N PHE A 166 13.03 -0.59 -15.18
CA PHE A 166 13.36 -0.59 -13.77
C PHE A 166 12.41 -1.40 -12.89
N GLY A 167 11.19 -1.65 -13.34
CA GLY A 167 10.15 -2.39 -12.63
C GLY A 167 10.13 -3.89 -12.93
N GLY A 168 10.89 -4.35 -13.91
CA GLY A 168 10.85 -5.75 -14.36
C GLY A 168 9.44 -6.15 -14.84
N ASP A 169 9.03 -7.37 -14.54
CA ASP A 169 7.75 -7.96 -14.97
C ASP A 169 6.50 -7.33 -14.35
N LEU A 170 6.60 -6.18 -13.73
CA LEU A 170 5.49 -5.42 -13.12
C LEU A 170 4.49 -4.88 -14.13
N PHE A 171 4.98 -4.59 -15.33
CA PHE A 171 4.20 -4.09 -16.45
C PHE A 171 4.51 -4.96 -17.68
N PRO A 172 3.71 -6.02 -17.89
CA PRO A 172 3.83 -6.84 -19.09
C PRO A 172 3.49 -6.09 -20.38
#